data_5ea32a8fe169ac2929a4151fd9d8f1fa
#
_entry.id   5ea32a8fe169ac2929a4151fd9d8f1fa
#
_cell.length_a   1.000
_cell.length_b   1.000
_cell.length_c   1.000
_cell.angle_alpha   90.00
_cell.angle_beta   90.00
_cell.angle_gamma   90.00
#
_symmetry.space_group_name_H-M   'P 1'
#
loop_
_entity.id
_entity.type
_entity.pdbx_description
1 polymer ?
#
loop_
_entity_poly.entity_id
_entity_poly.type
_entity_poly.pdbx_seq_one_letter_code
_entity_poly.pdbx_strand_id
1 'polypeptide(L)'
;LGEIVCKSLQNVGVNCHIDEEAIANSEIWEDKVTKEEYDISITFTTSGMLYSTPFRYMLAELRDGDSGWHWGSCHDPRLKEYYYAMTEAINDEQYIENSRNLQHLADEEMFGLTFAWQTGFFPYRTDKIEGWDNWQSWGVINARTWFDLTAK
;
A
#
# COMPACT_ATOMS: atom_id res chain seq x y z
N LEU A 1 2.35 12.92 9.21
CA LEU A 1 1.45 11.85 9.60
C LEU A 1 1.98 11.11 10.81
N GLY A 2 3.23 10.65 10.79
CA GLY A 2 3.88 9.99 11.93
C GLY A 2 3.77 10.75 13.23
N GLU A 3 3.96 12.06 13.22
CA GLU A 3 3.80 12.90 14.41
C GLU A 3 2.38 12.86 15.00
N ILE A 4 1.36 12.84 14.13
CA ILE A 4 -0.04 12.77 14.57
C ILE A 4 -0.32 11.42 15.22
N VAL A 5 0.14 10.33 14.62
CA VAL A 5 -0.03 8.98 15.15
C VAL A 5 0.72 8.84 16.47
N CYS A 6 1.98 9.24 16.52
CA CYS A 6 2.79 9.17 17.75
C CYS A 6 2.17 9.98 18.90
N LYS A 7 1.71 11.19 18.63
CA LYS A 7 1.02 12.01 19.63
C LYS A 7 -0.30 11.39 20.10
N SER A 8 -1.04 10.75 19.19
CA SER A 8 -2.29 10.07 19.54
C SER A 8 -2.03 8.86 20.45
N LEU A 9 -0.98 8.11 20.19
CA LEU A 9 -0.53 7.00 21.03
C LEU A 9 -0.07 7.47 22.41
N GLN A 10 0.69 8.55 22.46
CA GLN A 10 1.10 9.18 23.73
C GLN A 10 -0.10 9.62 24.57
N ASN A 11 -1.16 10.16 23.95
CA ASN A 11 -2.37 10.59 24.65
C ASN A 11 -3.12 9.43 25.33
N VAL A 12 -2.94 8.21 24.87
CA VAL A 12 -3.52 7.00 25.50
C VAL A 12 -2.50 6.24 26.36
N GLY A 13 -1.36 6.82 26.63
CA GLY A 13 -0.34 6.28 27.54
C GLY A 13 0.69 5.36 26.92
N VAL A 14 0.73 5.25 25.59
CA VAL A 14 1.79 4.50 24.88
C VAL A 14 3.02 5.37 24.74
N ASN A 15 4.18 4.86 25.17
CA ASN A 15 5.46 5.56 25.00
C ASN A 15 5.90 5.44 23.53
N CYS A 16 5.61 6.45 22.75
CA CYS A 16 5.91 6.50 21.33
C CYS A 16 6.98 7.54 21.02
N HIS A 17 7.97 7.15 20.23
CA HIS A 17 9.03 8.00 19.71
C HIS A 17 9.12 7.86 18.20
N ILE A 18 9.50 8.93 17.54
CA ILE A 18 9.69 8.97 16.10
C ILE A 18 11.18 8.78 15.81
N ASP A 19 11.49 7.91 14.86
CA ASP A 19 12.84 7.77 14.33
C ASP A 19 13.11 8.86 13.29
N GLU A 20 13.76 9.93 13.72
CA GLU A 20 14.04 11.10 12.86
C GLU A 20 15.03 10.78 11.74
N GLU A 21 15.94 9.83 11.95
CA GLU A 21 16.90 9.42 10.91
C GLU A 21 16.20 8.69 9.78
N ALA A 22 15.29 7.77 10.12
CA ALA A 22 14.51 7.04 9.13
C ALA A 22 13.55 7.96 8.36
N ILE A 23 13.00 9.01 8.99
CA ILE A 23 12.18 10.01 8.29
C ILE A 23 13.02 10.85 7.31
N ALA A 24 14.23 11.19 7.71
CA ALA A 24 15.10 12.05 6.91
C ALA A 24 15.76 11.34 5.71
N ASN A 25 15.87 10.01 5.76
CA ASN A 25 16.58 9.22 4.77
C ASN A 25 15.84 7.90 4.45
N SER A 26 15.37 7.78 3.20
CA SER A 26 14.65 6.61 2.72
C SER A 26 15.49 5.32 2.75
N GLU A 27 16.80 5.39 2.54
CA GLU A 27 17.66 4.22 2.59
C GLU A 27 17.76 3.66 4.01
N ILE A 28 17.83 4.56 5.01
CA ILE A 28 17.80 4.15 6.43
C ILE A 28 16.45 3.55 6.78
N TRP A 29 15.37 4.13 6.30
CA TRP A 29 14.03 3.59 6.49
C TRP A 29 13.89 2.19 5.89
N GLU A 30 14.32 1.99 4.62
CA GLU A 30 14.28 0.70 3.94
C GLU A 30 15.14 -0.35 4.67
N ASP A 31 16.33 0.01 5.13
CA ASP A 31 17.21 -0.87 5.89
C ASP A 31 16.57 -1.33 7.20
N LYS A 32 15.99 -0.40 7.97
CA LYS A 32 15.30 -0.72 9.22
C LYS A 32 14.04 -1.55 9.00
N VAL A 33 13.27 -1.24 7.97
CA VAL A 33 12.07 -2.02 7.64
C VAL A 33 12.46 -3.45 7.21
N THR A 34 13.49 -3.60 6.40
CA THR A 34 13.98 -4.91 5.96
C THR A 34 14.53 -5.74 7.13
N LYS A 35 15.12 -5.10 8.14
CA LYS A 35 15.64 -5.75 9.35
C LYS A 35 14.61 -5.89 10.46
N GLU A 36 13.38 -5.39 10.24
CA GLU A 36 12.30 -5.39 11.24
C GLU A 36 12.66 -4.63 12.53
N GLU A 37 13.49 -3.60 12.42
CA GLU A 37 13.96 -2.75 13.53
C GLU A 37 12.97 -1.61 13.82
N TYR A 38 11.67 -1.95 13.96
CA TYR A 38 10.61 -0.98 14.26
C TYR A 38 9.42 -1.66 14.95
N ASP A 39 8.65 -0.89 15.73
CA ASP A 39 7.37 -1.36 16.27
C ASP A 39 6.20 -0.98 15.36
N ILE A 40 6.26 0.22 14.74
CA ILE A 40 5.24 0.72 13.80
C ILE A 40 5.95 1.38 12.63
N SER A 41 5.69 0.93 11.42
CA SER A 41 6.10 1.59 10.19
C SER A 41 4.90 2.25 9.50
N ILE A 42 5.05 3.51 9.09
CA ILE A 42 4.04 4.23 8.34
C ILE A 42 4.56 4.46 6.93
N THR A 43 3.89 3.84 5.98
CA THR A 43 4.24 3.95 4.57
C THR A 43 3.02 4.34 3.74
N PHE A 44 3.22 4.55 2.46
CA PHE A 44 2.15 4.72 1.50
C PHE A 44 2.32 3.71 0.37
N THR A 45 1.20 3.26 -0.16
CA THR A 45 1.18 2.44 -1.36
C THR A 45 0.46 3.17 -2.48
N THR A 46 0.87 2.96 -3.71
CA THR A 46 0.25 3.61 -4.85
C THR A 46 -0.69 2.65 -5.56
N SER A 47 -1.85 3.15 -5.96
CA SER A 47 -2.84 2.36 -6.70
C SER A 47 -2.27 1.74 -8.00
N GLY A 48 -1.31 2.39 -8.61
CA GLY A 48 -0.63 1.88 -9.81
C GLY A 48 0.16 0.60 -9.57
N MET A 49 0.74 0.42 -8.38
CA MET A 49 1.42 -0.83 -8.01
C MET A 49 0.45 -1.97 -7.74
N LEU A 50 -0.77 -1.67 -7.34
CA LEU A 50 -1.74 -2.64 -6.88
C LEU A 50 -2.60 -3.23 -8.02
N TYR A 51 -2.56 -2.63 -9.18
CA TYR A 51 -3.31 -3.07 -10.38
C TYR A 51 -4.76 -3.47 -10.09
N SER A 52 -5.36 -2.84 -9.07
CA SER A 52 -6.74 -3.08 -8.65
C SER A 52 -7.06 -4.52 -8.25
N THR A 53 -6.07 -5.35 -7.96
CA THR A 53 -6.29 -6.73 -7.53
C THR A 53 -5.87 -6.93 -6.08
N PRO A 54 -6.70 -7.56 -5.23
CA PRO A 54 -6.36 -7.90 -3.85
C PRO A 54 -5.05 -8.70 -3.77
N PHE A 55 -4.82 -9.56 -4.73
CA PHE A 55 -3.63 -10.37 -4.87
C PHE A 55 -2.32 -9.57 -4.84
N ARG A 56 -2.23 -8.49 -5.62
CA ARG A 56 -1.01 -7.68 -5.69
C ARG A 56 -0.76 -6.89 -4.41
N TYR A 57 -1.81 -6.37 -3.81
CA TYR A 57 -1.73 -5.72 -2.51
C TYR A 57 -1.16 -6.67 -1.46
N MET A 58 -1.73 -7.85 -1.37
CA MET A 58 -1.31 -8.85 -0.41
C MET A 58 0.09 -9.39 -0.68
N LEU A 59 0.48 -9.49 -1.93
CA LEU A 59 1.83 -9.86 -2.32
C LEU A 59 2.88 -8.83 -1.84
N ALA A 60 2.56 -7.55 -1.96
CA ALA A 60 3.50 -6.48 -1.62
C ALA A 60 3.57 -6.21 -0.12
N GLU A 61 2.42 -6.29 0.59
CA GLU A 61 2.27 -5.83 1.96
C GLU A 61 2.34 -6.96 3.00
N LEU A 62 1.85 -8.15 2.65
CA LEU A 62 1.64 -9.23 3.61
C LEU A 62 2.42 -10.49 3.29
N ARG A 63 3.24 -10.49 2.25
CA ARG A 63 3.99 -11.67 1.87
C ARG A 63 5.13 -11.95 2.84
N ASP A 64 5.17 -13.18 3.35
CA ASP A 64 6.28 -13.68 4.13
C ASP A 64 7.55 -13.86 3.27
N GLY A 65 8.59 -13.20 3.62
CA GLY A 65 9.98 -13.54 3.63
C GLY A 65 10.79 -13.66 2.33
N ASP A 66 10.24 -13.97 1.20
CA ASP A 66 11.05 -14.39 0.05
C ASP A 66 11.26 -13.33 -1.05
N SER A 67 10.70 -12.16 -0.92
CA SER A 67 10.94 -11.04 -1.84
C SER A 67 11.29 -9.80 -1.06
N GLY A 68 12.27 -9.05 -1.45
CA GLY A 68 12.75 -7.85 -0.78
C GLY A 68 11.75 -6.68 -0.66
N TRP A 69 10.46 -6.95 -0.62
CA TRP A 69 9.38 -5.99 -0.48
C TRP A 69 8.46 -6.38 0.68
N HIS A 70 9.04 -6.49 1.88
CA HIS A 70 8.24 -6.75 3.07
C HIS A 70 8.08 -5.48 3.85
N TRP A 71 6.94 -4.91 3.83
CA TRP A 71 6.68 -3.76 4.68
C TRP A 71 5.83 -4.11 5.91
N GLY A 72 5.46 -5.38 6.04
CA GLY A 72 4.50 -5.80 7.04
C GLY A 72 5.01 -6.69 8.16
N SER A 73 6.27 -7.12 8.18
CA SER A 73 6.87 -8.01 9.23
C SER A 73 5.93 -9.12 9.71
N CYS A 74 5.15 -9.68 8.80
CA CYS A 74 4.21 -10.71 9.13
C CYS A 74 4.76 -12.10 8.79
N HIS A 75 4.92 -12.92 9.81
CA HIS A 75 5.47 -14.27 9.71
C HIS A 75 4.42 -15.37 9.93
N ASP A 76 3.13 -15.06 9.79
CA ASP A 76 2.08 -16.06 9.93
C ASP A 76 2.09 -17.02 8.73
N PRO A 77 2.32 -18.34 8.95
CA PRO A 77 2.39 -19.31 7.87
C PRO A 77 1.10 -19.45 7.06
N ARG A 78 -0.05 -19.06 7.63
CA ARG A 78 -1.35 -19.04 6.94
C ARG A 78 -1.38 -18.03 5.78
N LEU A 79 -0.58 -16.95 5.85
CA LEU A 79 -0.44 -16.00 4.74
C LEU A 79 0.09 -16.68 3.49
N LYS A 80 1.13 -17.48 3.66
CA LYS A 80 1.76 -18.22 2.57
C LYS A 80 0.82 -19.27 1.98
N GLU A 81 0.09 -19.95 2.85
CA GLU A 81 -0.93 -20.94 2.45
C GLU A 81 -2.03 -20.30 1.58
N TYR A 82 -2.65 -19.23 2.06
CA TYR A 82 -3.71 -18.52 1.31
C TYR A 82 -3.16 -17.86 0.04
N TYR A 83 -1.93 -17.34 0.08
CA TYR A 83 -1.29 -16.78 -1.08
C TYR A 83 -1.14 -17.81 -2.21
N TYR A 84 -0.60 -18.99 -1.90
CA TYR A 84 -0.46 -20.05 -2.88
C TYR A 84 -1.82 -20.58 -3.34
N ALA A 85 -2.76 -20.76 -2.44
CA ALA A 85 -4.12 -21.15 -2.80
C ALA A 85 -4.81 -20.16 -3.75
N MET A 86 -4.51 -18.87 -3.65
CA MET A 86 -4.97 -17.87 -4.62
C MET A 86 -4.27 -18.00 -5.98
N THR A 87 -2.94 -18.20 -5.97
CA THR A 87 -2.17 -18.32 -7.22
C THR A 87 -2.46 -19.59 -7.99
N GLU A 88 -2.84 -20.65 -7.31
CA GLU A 88 -3.16 -21.96 -7.87
C GLU A 88 -4.65 -22.14 -8.16
N ALA A 89 -5.48 -21.12 -7.87
CA ALA A 89 -6.90 -21.17 -8.11
C ALA A 89 -7.22 -21.40 -9.60
N ILE A 90 -8.03 -22.42 -9.89
CA ILE A 90 -8.38 -22.82 -11.25
C ILE A 90 -9.66 -22.16 -11.76
N ASN A 91 -10.37 -21.43 -10.93
CA ASN A 91 -11.57 -20.69 -11.27
C ASN A 91 -11.74 -19.47 -10.34
N ASP A 92 -12.61 -18.54 -10.74
CA ASP A 92 -12.87 -17.30 -10.02
C ASP A 92 -13.43 -17.53 -8.61
N GLU A 93 -14.19 -18.59 -8.43
CA GLU A 93 -14.83 -18.91 -7.15
C GLU A 93 -13.79 -19.25 -6.08
N GLN A 94 -12.82 -20.09 -6.41
CA GLN A 94 -11.68 -20.42 -5.57
C GLN A 94 -10.78 -19.21 -5.31
N TYR A 95 -10.52 -18.41 -6.34
CA TYR A 95 -9.72 -17.20 -6.21
C TYR A 95 -10.37 -16.21 -5.23
N ILE A 96 -11.68 -15.98 -5.37
CA ILE A 96 -12.44 -15.07 -4.50
C ILE A 96 -12.48 -15.60 -3.06
N GLU A 97 -12.69 -16.90 -2.87
CA GLU A 97 -12.72 -17.51 -1.53
C GLU A 97 -11.38 -17.37 -0.83
N ASN A 98 -10.29 -17.75 -1.48
CA ASN A 98 -8.95 -17.62 -0.91
C ASN A 98 -8.55 -16.16 -0.66
N SER A 99 -8.95 -15.24 -1.55
CA SER A 99 -8.76 -13.81 -1.36
C SER A 99 -9.50 -13.30 -0.11
N ARG A 100 -10.71 -13.75 0.15
CA ARG A 100 -11.47 -13.41 1.35
C ARG A 100 -10.82 -13.96 2.61
N ASN A 101 -10.38 -15.22 2.57
CA ASN A 101 -9.70 -15.84 3.71
C ASN A 101 -8.43 -15.06 4.07
N LEU A 102 -7.68 -14.62 3.08
CA LEU A 102 -6.49 -13.80 3.29
C LEU A 102 -6.84 -12.41 3.87
N GLN A 103 -7.92 -11.79 3.40
CA GLN A 103 -8.40 -10.52 3.97
C GLN A 103 -8.87 -10.68 5.42
N HIS A 104 -9.59 -11.74 5.73
CA HIS A 104 -9.99 -12.04 7.10
C HIS A 104 -8.80 -12.25 8.03
N LEU A 105 -7.80 -12.98 7.56
CA LEU A 105 -6.56 -13.17 8.32
C LEU A 105 -5.85 -11.83 8.56
N ALA A 106 -5.75 -10.98 7.53
CA ALA A 106 -5.13 -9.66 7.66
C ALA A 106 -5.87 -8.76 8.65
N ASP A 107 -7.20 -8.86 8.70
CA ASP A 107 -8.06 -8.11 9.62
C ASP A 107 -7.97 -8.66 11.06
N GLU A 108 -7.91 -9.98 11.21
CA GLU A 108 -7.79 -10.66 12.52
C GLU A 108 -6.43 -10.35 13.18
N GLU A 109 -5.35 -10.44 12.43
CA GLU A 109 -3.98 -10.27 12.94
C GLU A 109 -3.48 -8.81 12.89
N MET A 110 -4.22 -7.92 12.23
CA MET A 110 -3.90 -6.48 12.14
C MET A 110 -2.49 -6.19 11.60
N PHE A 111 -2.04 -6.92 10.60
CA PHE A 111 -0.72 -6.73 9.99
C PHE A 111 -0.50 -5.36 9.39
N GLY A 112 -1.56 -4.73 8.92
CA GLY A 112 -1.54 -3.39 8.37
C GLY A 112 -2.88 -2.70 8.55
N LEU A 113 -2.83 -1.41 8.84
CA LEU A 113 -4.01 -0.57 8.96
C LEU A 113 -3.99 0.53 7.93
N THR A 114 -4.88 0.46 6.95
CA THR A 114 -5.10 1.57 6.02
C THR A 114 -6.00 2.61 6.68
N PHE A 115 -5.45 3.76 7.04
CA PHE A 115 -6.20 4.78 7.79
C PHE A 115 -6.43 6.08 7.02
N ALA A 116 -5.85 6.24 5.84
CA ALA A 116 -6.08 7.42 5.02
C ALA A 116 -5.83 7.16 3.52
N TRP A 117 -6.58 7.85 2.69
CA TRP A 117 -6.32 7.97 1.27
C TRP A 117 -5.74 9.35 0.99
N GLN A 118 -4.59 9.37 0.34
CA GLN A 118 -4.01 10.62 -0.11
C GLN A 118 -4.73 11.11 -1.37
N THR A 119 -5.23 12.33 -1.34
CA THR A 119 -5.79 12.98 -2.52
C THR A 119 -4.66 13.55 -3.37
N GLY A 120 -4.56 13.10 -4.60
CA GLY A 120 -3.67 13.70 -5.60
C GLY A 120 -4.29 14.96 -6.20
N PHE A 121 -3.52 16.04 -6.27
CA PHE A 121 -3.90 17.27 -6.96
C PHE A 121 -3.05 17.44 -8.21
N PHE A 122 -3.72 17.61 -9.34
CA PHE A 122 -3.08 17.82 -10.65
C PHE A 122 -3.51 19.17 -11.22
N PRO A 123 -2.89 20.27 -10.79
CA PRO A 123 -3.25 21.61 -11.29
C PRO A 123 -2.83 21.75 -12.75
N TYR A 124 -3.74 22.25 -13.58
CA TYR A 124 -3.48 22.54 -14.99
C TYR A 124 -4.22 23.77 -15.48
N ARG A 125 -3.77 24.31 -16.60
CA ARG A 125 -4.35 25.50 -17.22
C ARG A 125 -5.56 25.14 -18.06
N THR A 126 -6.75 25.23 -17.49
CA THR A 126 -8.03 24.96 -18.19
C THR A 126 -8.34 25.90 -19.34
N ASP A 127 -7.69 27.07 -19.35
CA ASP A 127 -7.76 28.06 -20.42
C ASP A 127 -6.82 27.75 -21.61
N LYS A 128 -5.90 26.80 -21.46
CA LYS A 128 -4.92 26.42 -22.46
C LYS A 128 -5.02 25.00 -22.95
N ILE A 129 -5.53 24.13 -22.13
CA ILE A 129 -5.49 22.69 -22.35
C ILE A 129 -6.85 22.08 -22.01
N GLU A 130 -7.30 21.15 -22.83
CA GLU A 130 -8.46 20.27 -22.59
C GLU A 130 -8.13 18.83 -22.94
N GLY A 131 -9.03 17.89 -22.62
CA GLY A 131 -8.82 16.48 -22.91
C GLY A 131 -8.17 15.68 -21.77
N TRP A 132 -8.14 16.24 -20.55
CA TRP A 132 -7.72 15.48 -19.39
C TRP A 132 -8.71 14.37 -19.07
N ASP A 133 -8.24 13.13 -19.11
CA ASP A 133 -9.04 11.95 -18.76
C ASP A 133 -8.52 11.33 -17.47
N ASN A 134 -9.42 11.14 -16.52
CA ASN A 134 -9.11 10.49 -15.24
C ASN A 134 -9.36 9.00 -15.36
N TRP A 135 -8.32 8.24 -15.64
CA TRP A 135 -8.43 6.80 -15.72
C TRP A 135 -8.29 6.16 -14.34
N GLN A 136 -9.18 5.23 -14.08
CA GLN A 136 -9.17 4.47 -12.84
C GLN A 136 -7.79 3.85 -12.59
N SER A 137 -7.29 3.98 -11.36
CA SER A 137 -5.98 3.51 -10.88
C SER A 137 -4.75 4.31 -11.35
N TRP A 138 -4.83 5.11 -12.42
CA TRP A 138 -3.70 5.86 -12.97
C TRP A 138 -3.85 7.38 -12.85
N GLY A 139 -5.05 7.83 -12.47
CA GLY A 139 -5.36 9.25 -12.40
C GLY A 139 -5.30 9.93 -13.77
N VAL A 140 -4.98 11.21 -13.77
CA VAL A 140 -4.95 12.03 -14.98
C VAL A 140 -3.68 11.89 -15.81
N ILE A 141 -2.60 11.36 -15.24
CA ILE A 141 -1.34 11.10 -15.95
C ILE A 141 -1.36 9.66 -16.45
N ASN A 142 -1.95 9.45 -17.59
CA ASN A 142 -2.09 8.13 -18.22
C ASN A 142 -1.94 8.24 -19.75
N ALA A 143 -1.78 7.09 -20.42
CA ALA A 143 -1.57 7.06 -21.86
C ALA A 143 -2.73 7.70 -22.64
N ARG A 144 -3.98 7.51 -22.20
CA ARG A 144 -5.16 8.06 -22.87
C ARG A 144 -5.17 9.58 -22.82
N THR A 145 -4.85 10.18 -21.67
CA THR A 145 -4.70 11.63 -21.54
C THR A 145 -3.76 12.20 -22.59
N TRP A 146 -2.63 11.54 -22.85
CA TRP A 146 -1.66 12.02 -23.85
C TRP A 146 -2.20 12.00 -25.29
N PHE A 147 -3.14 11.13 -25.59
CA PHE A 147 -3.79 11.09 -26.91
C PHE A 147 -4.92 12.12 -27.03
N ASP A 148 -5.61 12.40 -25.94
CA ASP A 148 -6.81 13.24 -25.94
C ASP A 148 -6.51 14.71 -25.63
N LEU A 149 -5.28 15.01 -25.16
CA LEU A 149 -4.84 16.35 -24.80
C LEU A 149 -4.76 17.25 -26.04
N THR A 150 -5.51 18.35 -26.02
CA THR A 150 -5.52 19.36 -27.06
C THR A 150 -5.28 20.75 -26.51
N ALA A 151 -4.64 21.59 -27.28
CA ALA A 151 -4.51 23.02 -27.00
C ALA A 151 -5.81 23.74 -27.37
N LYS A 152 -6.24 24.65 -26.51
CA LYS A 152 -7.36 25.58 -26.80
C LYS A 152 -6.90 26.79 -27.57
#